data_5919f3f47e0e4ef64bece914fb5f9268
#
_entry.id   5919f3f47e0e4ef64bece914fb5f9268
#
_cell.length_a   1.000
_cell.length_b   1.000
_cell.length_c   1.000
_cell.angle_alpha   90.00
_cell.angle_beta   90.00
_cell.angle_gamma   90.00
#
_symmetry.space_group_name_H-M   'P 1'
#
loop_
_entity.id
_entity.type
_entity.pdbx_description
1 polymer ?
#
loop_
_entity_poly.entity_id
_entity_poly.type
_entity_poly.pdbx_seq_one_letter_code
_entity_poly.pdbx_strand_id
1 'polypeptide(L)'
;MALGAALPPGLHPIVVFFGITVILALVGWGNLARQVRGKVLAYREQEFVMAARAAGGSHWHIITRHLLPGSYSHIIVIATLSIPGMIIGETTLSFLGLGIRPPMTSWGVLLEEAQRVTVLLHYPCLIFPAIPVLFVVISFNFLGDALRDATDPYSD
;
A
#
# COMPACT_ATOMS: atom_id res chain seq x y z
N MET A 1 -3.99 -2.37 -17.33
CA MET A 1 -5.12 -1.78 -18.08
C MET A 1 -6.43 -2.60 -18.05
N ALA A 2 -6.40 -3.94 -17.86
CA ALA A 2 -7.63 -4.75 -17.83
C ALA A 2 -8.49 -4.65 -16.56
N LEU A 3 -7.95 -4.15 -15.46
CA LEU A 3 -8.62 -4.22 -14.15
C LEU A 3 -9.76 -3.21 -13.97
N GLY A 4 -9.62 -1.99 -14.50
CA GLY A 4 -10.72 -1.00 -14.48
C GLY A 4 -11.83 -1.32 -15.49
N ALA A 5 -11.50 -2.05 -16.58
CA ALA A 5 -12.46 -2.52 -17.58
C ALA A 5 -13.22 -3.79 -17.12
N ALA A 6 -12.79 -4.45 -16.05
CA ALA A 6 -13.44 -5.64 -15.50
C ALA A 6 -14.71 -5.31 -14.68
N LEU A 7 -14.92 -4.05 -14.31
CA LEU A 7 -16.13 -3.62 -13.60
C LEU A 7 -17.21 -3.22 -14.63
N PRO A 8 -18.43 -3.78 -14.54
CA PRO A 8 -19.50 -3.46 -15.49
C PRO A 8 -19.85 -1.97 -15.46
N PRO A 9 -20.08 -1.36 -16.63
CA PRO A 9 -20.54 0.03 -16.71
C PRO A 9 -21.93 0.15 -16.06
N GLY A 10 -22.10 1.14 -15.17
CA GLY A 10 -23.37 1.39 -14.50
C GLY A 10 -23.40 1.02 -13.01
N LEU A 11 -22.30 0.57 -12.43
CA LEU A 11 -22.19 0.37 -10.99
C LEU A 11 -22.17 1.71 -10.25
N HIS A 12 -22.74 1.71 -9.04
CA HIS A 12 -22.67 2.86 -8.17
C HIS A 12 -21.20 3.23 -7.88
N PRO A 13 -20.80 4.51 -7.93
CA PRO A 13 -19.40 4.93 -7.81
C PRO A 13 -18.68 4.40 -6.56
N ILE A 14 -19.38 4.23 -5.44
CA ILE A 14 -18.85 3.62 -4.21
C ILE A 14 -18.41 2.17 -4.44
N VAL A 15 -19.18 1.38 -5.21
CA VAL A 15 -18.84 -0.01 -5.52
C VAL A 15 -17.59 -0.07 -6.38
N VAL A 16 -17.45 0.87 -7.32
CA VAL A 16 -16.25 1.01 -8.16
C VAL A 16 -15.02 1.32 -7.29
N PHE A 17 -15.14 2.27 -6.36
CA PHE A 17 -14.06 2.62 -5.42
C PHE A 17 -13.60 1.41 -4.60
N PHE A 18 -14.54 0.71 -3.94
CA PHE A 18 -14.21 -0.49 -3.18
C PHE A 18 -13.65 -1.60 -4.05
N GLY A 19 -14.19 -1.79 -5.25
CA GLY A 19 -13.69 -2.77 -6.21
C GLY A 19 -12.23 -2.52 -6.60
N ILE A 20 -11.89 -1.28 -6.93
CA ILE A 20 -10.50 -0.88 -7.25
C ILE A 20 -9.59 -1.10 -6.03
N THR A 21 -10.04 -0.68 -4.84
CA THR A 21 -9.26 -0.83 -3.61
C THR A 21 -8.97 -2.30 -3.31
N VAL A 22 -9.97 -3.18 -3.42
CA VAL A 22 -9.81 -4.63 -3.22
C VAL A 22 -8.85 -5.23 -4.25
N ILE A 23 -8.97 -4.84 -5.52
CA ILE A 23 -8.06 -5.32 -6.58
C ILE A 23 -6.62 -4.88 -6.30
N LEU A 24 -6.40 -3.60 -5.96
CA LEU A 24 -5.07 -3.09 -5.62
C LEU A 24 -4.49 -3.81 -4.39
N ALA A 25 -5.32 -4.07 -3.38
CA ALA A 25 -4.92 -4.82 -2.19
C ALA A 25 -4.52 -6.27 -2.52
N LEU A 26 -5.29 -6.95 -3.37
CA LEU A 26 -4.99 -8.33 -3.79
C LEU A 26 -3.71 -8.41 -4.64
N VAL A 27 -3.46 -7.43 -5.49
CA VAL A 27 -2.20 -7.35 -6.25
C VAL A 27 -1.02 -7.04 -5.34
N GLY A 28 -1.21 -6.10 -4.39
CA GLY A 28 -0.18 -5.69 -3.42
C GLY A 28 0.18 -6.80 -2.42
N TRP A 29 -0.81 -7.62 -2.04
CA TRP A 29 -0.64 -8.74 -1.09
C TRP A 29 0.50 -9.69 -1.46
N GLY A 30 0.62 -10.05 -2.73
CA GLY A 30 1.66 -10.98 -3.19
C GLY A 30 3.09 -10.43 -2.98
N ASN A 31 3.27 -9.12 -3.05
CA ASN A 31 4.56 -8.48 -2.78
C ASN A 31 4.88 -8.49 -1.28
N LEU A 32 3.92 -8.09 -0.44
CA LEU A 32 4.04 -8.15 1.02
C LEU A 32 4.34 -9.57 1.48
N ALA A 33 3.59 -10.56 1.00
CA ALA A 33 3.78 -11.97 1.36
C ALA A 33 5.19 -12.48 1.02
N ARG A 34 5.75 -12.09 -0.13
CA ARG A 34 7.13 -12.46 -0.50
C ARG A 34 8.17 -11.87 0.43
N GLN A 35 8.02 -10.61 0.80
CA GLN A 35 8.94 -9.92 1.70
C GLN A 35 8.90 -10.52 3.11
N VAL A 36 7.69 -10.75 3.65
CA VAL A 36 7.49 -11.41 4.95
C VAL A 36 8.06 -12.83 4.94
N ARG A 37 7.81 -13.59 3.88
CA ARG A 37 8.38 -14.93 3.72
C ARG A 37 9.92 -14.91 3.77
N GLY A 38 10.56 -13.98 3.07
CA GLY A 38 12.02 -13.82 3.10
C GLY A 38 12.54 -13.58 4.51
N LYS A 39 11.88 -12.70 5.27
CA LYS A 39 12.24 -12.39 6.65
C LYS A 39 12.04 -13.59 7.57
N VAL A 40 10.94 -14.30 7.45
CA VAL A 40 10.64 -15.51 8.24
C VAL A 40 11.65 -16.62 7.95
N LEU A 41 12.06 -16.81 6.69
CA LEU A 41 13.08 -17.78 6.33
C LEU A 41 14.43 -17.42 6.97
N ALA A 42 14.84 -16.16 6.98
CA ALA A 42 16.05 -15.70 7.66
C ALA A 42 15.99 -15.94 9.17
N TYR A 43 14.86 -15.66 9.81
CA TYR A 43 14.69 -15.93 11.25
C TYR A 43 14.67 -17.41 11.59
N ARG A 44 14.21 -18.26 10.70
CA ARG A 44 14.17 -19.70 10.91
C ARG A 44 15.55 -20.32 11.15
N GLU A 45 16.59 -19.72 10.60
CA GLU A 45 18.00 -20.17 10.72
C GLU A 45 18.71 -19.53 11.93
N GLN A 46 18.03 -18.69 12.72
CA GLN A 46 18.60 -18.07 13.90
C GLN A 46 18.70 -19.07 15.07
N GLU A 47 19.72 -18.89 15.90
CA GLU A 47 20.06 -19.80 17.02
C GLU A 47 18.90 -19.98 18.00
N PHE A 48 18.17 -18.90 18.32
CA PHE A 48 17.04 -19.00 19.26
C PHE A 48 15.86 -19.84 18.72
N VAL A 49 15.66 -19.85 17.39
CA VAL A 49 14.64 -20.71 16.76
C VAL A 49 15.11 -22.16 16.72
N MET A 50 16.40 -22.38 16.43
CA MET A 50 16.99 -23.73 16.47
C MET A 50 16.96 -24.31 17.90
N ALA A 51 17.28 -23.52 18.91
CA ALA A 51 17.17 -23.92 20.32
C ALA A 51 15.74 -24.28 20.71
N ALA A 52 14.76 -23.47 20.34
CA ALA A 52 13.34 -23.76 20.60
C ALA A 52 12.87 -25.05 19.92
N ARG A 53 13.41 -25.33 18.73
CA ARG A 53 13.12 -26.58 18.00
C ARG A 53 13.78 -27.78 18.67
N ALA A 54 15.04 -27.65 19.10
CA ALA A 54 15.76 -28.71 19.84
C ALA A 54 15.10 -29.03 21.19
N ALA A 55 14.48 -28.05 21.85
CA ALA A 55 13.69 -28.20 23.06
C ALA A 55 12.31 -28.88 22.83
N GLY A 56 12.00 -29.33 21.59
CA GLY A 56 10.74 -30.00 21.27
C GLY A 56 9.54 -29.07 21.04
N GLY A 57 9.77 -27.78 20.80
CA GLY A 57 8.73 -26.81 20.52
C GLY A 57 7.93 -27.17 19.26
N SER A 58 6.58 -27.14 19.33
CA SER A 58 5.71 -27.36 18.18
C SER A 58 5.88 -26.24 17.13
N HIS A 59 5.60 -26.56 15.87
CA HIS A 59 5.68 -25.57 14.78
C HIS A 59 4.82 -24.31 15.05
N TRP A 60 3.63 -24.53 15.61
CA TRP A 60 2.73 -23.40 15.96
C TRP A 60 3.32 -22.52 17.08
N HIS A 61 3.90 -23.15 18.10
CA HIS A 61 4.61 -22.43 19.17
C HIS A 61 5.77 -21.58 18.64
N ILE A 62 6.59 -22.16 17.76
CA ILE A 62 7.72 -21.46 17.15
C ILE A 62 7.24 -20.26 16.30
N ILE A 63 6.19 -20.46 15.50
CA ILE A 63 5.64 -19.38 14.68
C ILE A 63 5.11 -18.24 15.55
N THR A 64 4.25 -18.54 16.52
CA THR A 64 3.54 -17.51 17.28
C THR A 64 4.42 -16.85 18.35
N ARG A 65 5.40 -17.55 18.91
CA ARG A 65 6.21 -17.06 20.02
C ARG A 65 7.54 -16.46 19.59
N HIS A 66 8.09 -16.89 18.46
CA HIS A 66 9.42 -16.49 18.01
C HIS A 66 9.41 -15.78 16.65
N LEU A 67 8.81 -16.39 15.61
CA LEU A 67 8.89 -15.87 14.25
C LEU A 67 7.97 -14.65 14.04
N LEU A 68 6.74 -14.73 14.50
CA LEU A 68 5.76 -13.65 14.32
C LEU A 68 6.15 -12.38 15.07
N PRO A 69 6.50 -12.42 16.37
CA PRO A 69 6.95 -11.21 17.08
C PRO A 69 8.20 -10.58 16.46
N GLY A 70 9.18 -11.40 16.05
CA GLY A 70 10.39 -10.91 15.39
C GLY A 70 10.15 -10.29 14.01
N SER A 71 9.07 -10.72 13.32
CA SER A 71 8.71 -10.19 12.00
C SER A 71 7.73 -9.00 12.07
N TYR A 72 7.12 -8.72 13.24
CA TYR A 72 6.02 -7.80 13.37
C TYR A 72 6.39 -6.36 12.99
N SER A 73 7.53 -5.89 13.47
CA SER A 73 8.08 -4.57 13.12
C SER A 73 8.26 -4.41 11.60
N HIS A 74 8.85 -5.42 10.96
CA HIS A 74 9.04 -5.42 9.52
C HIS A 74 7.72 -5.41 8.74
N ILE A 75 6.70 -6.14 9.22
CA ILE A 75 5.36 -6.16 8.61
C ILE A 75 4.71 -4.77 8.70
N ILE A 76 4.79 -4.11 9.87
CA ILE A 76 4.23 -2.76 10.06
C ILE A 76 4.87 -1.77 9.10
N VAL A 77 6.20 -1.75 9.02
CA VAL A 77 6.95 -0.84 8.13
C VAL A 77 6.53 -1.04 6.67
N ILE A 78 6.52 -2.29 6.18
CA ILE A 78 6.13 -2.57 4.79
C ILE A 78 4.66 -2.21 4.53
N ALA A 79 3.77 -2.52 5.47
CA ALA A 79 2.35 -2.18 5.36
C ALA A 79 2.17 -0.65 5.28
N THR A 80 2.86 0.11 6.12
CA THR A 80 2.82 1.58 6.12
C THR A 80 3.36 2.14 4.80
N LEU A 81 4.50 1.67 4.32
CA LEU A 81 5.10 2.10 3.05
C LEU A 81 4.30 1.66 1.82
N SER A 82 3.38 0.69 1.94
CA SER A 82 2.49 0.30 0.84
C SER A 82 1.33 1.28 0.64
N ILE A 83 0.95 2.05 1.66
CA ILE A 83 -0.18 3.01 1.58
C ILE A 83 0.03 4.07 0.49
N PRO A 84 1.18 4.78 0.41
CA PRO A 84 1.44 5.71 -0.68
C PRO A 84 1.30 5.09 -2.06
N GLY A 85 1.78 3.85 -2.23
CA GLY A 85 1.66 3.13 -3.49
C GLY A 85 0.21 2.86 -3.90
N MET A 86 -0.67 2.57 -2.94
CA MET A 86 -2.11 2.38 -3.19
C MET A 86 -2.79 3.70 -3.55
N ILE A 87 -2.44 4.80 -2.89
CA ILE A 87 -2.97 6.13 -3.18
C ILE A 87 -2.57 6.56 -4.59
N ILE A 88 -1.29 6.41 -4.96
CA ILE A 88 -0.81 6.71 -6.31
C ILE A 88 -1.50 5.80 -7.33
N GLY A 89 -1.69 4.52 -7.01
CA GLY A 89 -2.36 3.55 -7.88
C GLY A 89 -3.81 3.95 -8.18
N GLU A 90 -4.60 4.33 -7.17
CA GLU A 90 -5.97 4.83 -7.34
C GLU A 90 -5.98 6.14 -8.14
N THR A 91 -5.14 7.10 -7.75
CA THR A 91 -5.02 8.40 -8.42
C THR A 91 -4.67 8.23 -9.90
N THR A 92 -3.75 7.34 -10.23
CA THR A 92 -3.35 7.05 -11.61
C THR A 92 -4.48 6.40 -12.41
N LEU A 93 -5.20 5.43 -11.82
CA LEU A 93 -6.33 4.79 -12.48
C LEU A 93 -7.47 5.79 -12.76
N SER A 94 -7.78 6.64 -11.78
CA SER A 94 -8.78 7.68 -11.92
C SER A 94 -8.36 8.76 -12.94
N PHE A 95 -7.08 9.16 -12.92
CA PHE A 95 -6.49 10.08 -13.91
C PHE A 95 -6.56 9.56 -15.35
N LEU A 96 -6.49 8.23 -15.54
CA LEU A 96 -6.65 7.59 -16.84
C LEU A 96 -8.11 7.31 -17.23
N GLY A 97 -9.08 7.78 -16.42
CA GLY A 97 -10.51 7.55 -16.64
C GLY A 97 -10.97 6.11 -16.40
N LEU A 98 -10.10 5.27 -15.79
CA LEU A 98 -10.37 3.86 -15.48
C LEU A 98 -10.82 3.64 -14.03
N GLY A 99 -10.78 4.70 -13.21
CA GLY A 99 -11.12 4.68 -11.80
C GLY A 99 -12.49 5.22 -11.48
N ILE A 100 -12.55 6.05 -10.44
CA ILE A 100 -13.74 6.74 -9.98
C ILE A 100 -14.26 7.69 -11.08
N ARG A 101 -15.58 7.81 -11.18
CA ARG A 101 -16.24 8.71 -12.14
C ARG A 101 -17.25 9.61 -11.43
N PRO A 102 -17.58 10.77 -11.99
CA PRO A 102 -18.66 11.61 -11.48
C PRO A 102 -19.96 10.80 -11.24
N PRO A 103 -20.74 11.08 -10.18
CA PRO A 103 -20.67 12.26 -9.32
C PRO A 103 -19.68 12.21 -8.15
N MET A 104 -18.95 11.10 -7.95
CA MET A 104 -17.88 11.04 -6.94
C MET A 104 -16.62 11.74 -7.45
N THR A 105 -15.89 12.36 -6.53
CA THR A 105 -14.65 13.07 -6.79
C THR A 105 -13.50 12.39 -6.07
N SER A 106 -12.36 12.26 -6.74
CA SER A 106 -11.06 11.90 -6.15
C SER A 106 -9.99 12.85 -6.67
N TRP A 107 -8.81 12.81 -6.07
CA TRP A 107 -7.68 13.60 -6.56
C TRP A 107 -7.34 13.24 -8.02
N GLY A 108 -7.46 11.96 -8.38
CA GLY A 108 -7.23 11.50 -9.74
C GLY A 108 -8.25 12.04 -10.74
N VAL A 109 -9.54 12.10 -10.39
CA VAL A 109 -10.61 12.67 -11.23
C VAL A 109 -10.37 14.16 -11.47
N LEU A 110 -10.00 14.92 -10.44
CA LEU A 110 -9.70 16.34 -10.57
C LEU A 110 -8.47 16.59 -11.47
N LEU A 111 -7.46 15.74 -11.37
CA LEU A 111 -6.29 15.81 -12.23
C LEU A 111 -6.60 15.36 -13.68
N GLU A 112 -7.55 14.45 -13.89
CA GLU A 112 -8.05 14.10 -15.22
C GLU A 112 -8.71 15.31 -15.92
N GLU A 113 -9.54 16.04 -15.19
CA GLU A 113 -10.16 17.25 -15.72
C GLU A 113 -9.11 18.32 -16.10
N ALA A 114 -8.02 18.41 -15.32
CA ALA A 114 -6.93 19.34 -15.59
C ALA A 114 -6.12 19.01 -16.87
N GLN A 115 -6.23 17.79 -17.42
CA GLN A 115 -5.52 17.43 -18.68
C GLN A 115 -6.02 18.24 -19.89
N ARG A 116 -7.23 18.76 -19.83
CA ARG A 116 -7.78 19.54 -20.95
C ARG A 116 -7.14 20.92 -20.97
N VAL A 117 -6.35 21.20 -22.00
CA VAL A 117 -5.63 22.48 -22.16
C VAL A 117 -6.55 23.69 -22.00
N THR A 118 -7.78 23.63 -22.54
CA THR A 118 -8.76 24.70 -22.42
C THR A 118 -9.17 24.92 -20.96
N VAL A 119 -9.31 23.87 -20.18
CA VAL A 119 -9.66 23.94 -18.76
C VAL A 119 -8.49 24.47 -17.96
N LEU A 120 -7.27 24.04 -18.25
CA LEU A 120 -6.05 24.47 -17.57
C LEU A 120 -5.79 25.97 -17.76
N LEU A 121 -6.04 26.49 -18.97
CA LEU A 121 -5.86 27.92 -19.27
C LEU A 121 -6.87 28.82 -18.54
N HIS A 122 -8.11 28.33 -18.31
CA HIS A 122 -9.14 29.11 -17.64
C HIS A 122 -9.20 28.85 -16.13
N TYR A 123 -8.79 27.66 -15.68
CA TYR A 123 -8.87 27.20 -14.28
C TYR A 123 -7.57 26.54 -13.83
N PRO A 124 -6.47 27.29 -13.70
CA PRO A 124 -5.17 26.71 -13.29
C PRO A 124 -5.19 26.08 -11.90
N CYS A 125 -6.19 26.43 -11.08
CA CYS A 125 -6.39 25.85 -9.77
C CYS A 125 -6.69 24.33 -9.78
N LEU A 126 -7.07 23.74 -10.92
CA LEU A 126 -7.29 22.30 -11.05
C LEU A 126 -5.99 21.45 -10.94
N ILE A 127 -4.83 22.08 -10.92
CA ILE A 127 -3.55 21.41 -10.59
C ILE A 127 -3.36 21.28 -9.07
N PHE A 128 -4.03 22.07 -8.24
CA PHE A 128 -3.90 22.03 -6.78
C PHE A 128 -4.07 20.63 -6.17
N PRO A 129 -4.92 19.73 -6.68
CA PRO A 129 -5.03 18.38 -6.15
C PRO A 129 -3.72 17.55 -6.19
N ALA A 130 -2.75 17.93 -7.01
CA ALA A 130 -1.44 17.28 -7.00
C ALA A 130 -0.65 17.55 -5.69
N ILE A 131 -0.86 18.71 -5.07
CA ILE A 131 -0.16 19.09 -3.84
C ILE A 131 -0.49 18.16 -2.66
N PRO A 132 -1.78 17.91 -2.31
CA PRO A 132 -2.12 16.98 -1.24
C PRO A 132 -1.68 15.54 -1.55
N VAL A 133 -1.71 15.09 -2.81
CA VAL A 133 -1.18 13.78 -3.18
C VAL A 133 0.30 13.69 -2.86
N LEU A 134 1.11 14.67 -3.27
CA LEU A 134 2.54 14.72 -2.96
C LEU A 134 2.79 14.78 -1.46
N PHE A 135 2.04 15.63 -0.75
CA PHE A 135 2.19 15.80 0.69
C PHE A 135 1.91 14.50 1.44
N VAL A 136 0.82 13.82 1.12
CA VAL A 136 0.46 12.54 1.75
C VAL A 136 1.51 11.47 1.45
N VAL A 137 1.96 11.35 0.19
CA VAL A 137 3.00 10.40 -0.19
C VAL A 137 4.29 10.63 0.61
N ILE A 138 4.75 11.87 0.69
CA ILE A 138 5.96 12.25 1.42
C ILE A 138 5.77 11.95 2.93
N SER A 139 4.64 12.33 3.51
CA SER A 139 4.34 12.11 4.93
C SER A 139 4.36 10.62 5.31
N PHE A 140 3.76 9.76 4.48
CA PHE A 140 3.77 8.31 4.73
C PHE A 140 5.15 7.67 4.52
N ASN A 141 5.98 8.20 3.63
CA ASN A 141 7.36 7.76 3.49
C ASN A 141 8.17 8.12 4.76
N PHE A 142 8.09 9.37 5.23
CA PHE A 142 8.73 9.76 6.50
C PHE A 142 8.22 8.95 7.69
N LEU A 143 6.92 8.68 7.76
CA LEU A 143 6.35 7.83 8.81
C LEU A 143 6.89 6.40 8.73
N GLY A 144 6.99 5.83 7.54
CA GLY A 144 7.55 4.50 7.32
C GLY A 144 9.02 4.42 7.70
N ASP A 145 9.82 5.42 7.37
CA ASP A 145 11.22 5.51 7.74
C ASP A 145 11.38 5.67 9.26
N ALA A 146 10.60 6.55 9.90
CA ALA A 146 10.61 6.71 11.35
C ALA A 146 10.19 5.41 12.09
N LEU A 147 9.21 4.69 11.56
CA LEU A 147 8.82 3.37 12.10
C LEU A 147 9.94 2.34 11.93
N ARG A 148 10.65 2.38 10.83
CA ARG A 148 11.80 1.51 10.58
C ARG A 148 12.90 1.79 11.60
N ASP A 149 13.27 3.05 11.79
CA ASP A 149 14.30 3.45 12.73
C ASP A 149 13.93 3.11 14.18
N ALA A 150 12.66 3.36 14.57
CA ALA A 150 12.15 3.02 15.88
C ALA A 150 12.06 1.51 16.17
N THR A 151 12.06 0.68 15.12
CA THR A 151 11.97 -0.79 15.25
C THR A 151 13.29 -1.49 14.98
N ASP A 152 14.34 -0.77 14.61
CA ASP A 152 15.68 -1.31 14.45
C ASP A 152 16.37 -1.41 15.83
N PRO A 153 16.65 -2.62 16.34
CA PRO A 153 17.28 -2.80 17.65
C PRO A 153 18.78 -2.41 17.65
N TYR A 154 19.34 -2.01 16.51
CA TYR A 154 20.75 -1.63 16.34
C TYR A 154 20.95 -0.15 16.02
N SER A 155 19.89 0.67 16.05
CA SER A 155 20.02 2.12 15.89
C SER A 155 20.33 2.75 17.25
N ASP A 156 21.62 2.80 17.59
CA ASP A 156 22.21 3.69 18.60
C ASP A 156 22.81 4.91 17.91
#